data_a8dff305c921c83852be5e774d3ebc6c
#
_entry.id   a8dff305c921c83852be5e774d3ebc6c
#
_cell.length_a   1.000
_cell.length_b   1.000
_cell.length_c   1.000
_cell.angle_alpha   90.00
_cell.angle_beta   90.00
_cell.angle_gamma   90.00
#
_symmetry.space_group_name_H-M   'P 1'
#
loop_
_entity.id
_entity.type
_entity.pdbx_description
1 polymer ?
#
loop_
_entity_poly.entity_id
_entity_poly.type
_entity_poly.pdbx_seq_one_letter_code
_entity_poly.pdbx_strand_id
1 'polypeptide(L)'
;MTDLDPARLVFVGGLHRSGTTPFAKVLGEHPEVSGLVNTGVREDEGQHLQPVYPKAKLHGGSGRFAYAPAAHLTESSTLISPANAQAMLDAWKPYWDLEASFLVEKSPPNIIMGRFLQEMYPGSAFISCRNRPMMMFGGDFS
;
A
#
# COMPACT_ATOMS: atom_id res chain seq x y z
N MET A 1 4.83 11.67 14.01
CA MET A 1 5.26 12.28 12.73
C MET A 1 6.32 11.42 12.09
N THR A 2 6.21 11.19 10.80
CA THR A 2 7.16 10.37 10.07
C THR A 2 8.26 11.24 9.45
N ASP A 3 9.40 10.61 9.12
CA ASP A 3 10.51 11.31 8.50
C ASP A 3 10.38 11.45 6.97
N LEU A 4 9.35 10.87 6.39
CA LEU A 4 8.98 11.08 4.99
C LEU A 4 7.69 11.86 4.92
N ASP A 5 7.61 12.75 3.91
CA ASP A 5 6.37 13.47 3.65
C ASP A 5 5.30 12.49 3.15
N PRO A 6 4.19 12.31 3.86
CA PRO A 6 3.15 11.38 3.43
C PRO A 6 2.57 11.70 2.05
N ALA A 7 2.64 12.93 1.59
CA ALA A 7 2.15 13.30 0.26
C ALA A 7 2.94 12.61 -0.88
N ARG A 8 4.11 12.06 -0.57
CA ARG A 8 4.91 11.30 -1.55
C ARG A 8 4.45 9.85 -1.67
N LEU A 9 3.63 9.37 -0.75
CA LEU A 9 3.25 7.96 -0.69
C LEU A 9 2.04 7.68 -1.56
N VAL A 10 2.12 6.59 -2.33
CA VAL A 10 1.03 6.10 -3.17
C VAL A 10 0.80 4.64 -2.84
N PHE A 11 -0.40 4.32 -2.38
CA PHE A 11 -0.78 2.96 -2.06
C PHE A 11 -1.66 2.38 -3.17
N VAL A 12 -1.27 1.21 -3.66
CA VAL A 12 -2.01 0.50 -4.71
C VAL A 12 -2.60 -0.75 -4.11
N GLY A 13 -3.91 -0.94 -4.29
CA GLY A 13 -4.61 -2.11 -3.80
C GLY A 13 -5.58 -2.67 -4.81
N GLY A 14 -6.03 -3.90 -4.58
CA GLY A 14 -6.98 -4.58 -5.43
C GLY A 14 -7.04 -6.05 -5.08
N LEU A 15 -8.10 -6.71 -5.53
CA LEU A 15 -8.17 -8.16 -5.37
C LEU A 15 -7.14 -8.82 -6.27
N HIS A 16 -6.73 -10.02 -5.92
CA HIS A 16 -5.80 -10.78 -6.73
C HIS A 16 -6.36 -10.93 -8.15
N ARG A 17 -5.46 -10.85 -9.14
CA ARG A 17 -5.80 -10.90 -10.57
C ARG A 17 -6.58 -9.67 -11.06
N SER A 18 -6.55 -8.57 -10.31
CA SER A 18 -7.17 -7.30 -10.74
C SER A 18 -6.17 -6.38 -11.45
N GLY A 19 -4.92 -6.83 -11.65
CA GLY A 19 -3.92 -6.04 -12.36
C GLY A 19 -3.05 -5.19 -11.47
N THR A 20 -3.01 -5.45 -10.14
CA THR A 20 -2.21 -4.64 -9.22
C THR A 20 -0.71 -4.72 -9.53
N THR A 21 -0.18 -5.92 -9.79
CA THR A 21 1.25 -6.09 -10.05
C THR A 21 1.68 -5.44 -11.37
N PRO A 22 1.01 -5.71 -12.51
CA PRO A 22 1.35 -5.03 -13.76
C PRO A 22 1.21 -3.51 -13.67
N PHE A 23 0.17 -3.04 -13.01
CA PHE A 23 -0.05 -1.61 -12.85
C PHE A 23 1.08 -0.95 -12.04
N ALA A 24 1.48 -1.57 -10.93
CA ALA A 24 2.55 -1.05 -10.11
C ALA A 24 3.88 -1.03 -10.86
N LYS A 25 4.13 -2.02 -11.71
CA LYS A 25 5.34 -2.04 -12.54
C LYS A 25 5.35 -0.90 -13.53
N VAL A 26 4.21 -0.62 -14.17
CA VAL A 26 4.11 0.50 -15.11
C VAL A 26 4.35 1.83 -14.39
N LEU A 27 3.76 2.01 -13.21
CA LEU A 27 4.02 3.19 -12.40
C LEU A 27 5.50 3.33 -12.06
N GLY A 28 6.14 2.23 -11.67
CA GLY A 28 7.55 2.24 -11.28
C GLY A 28 8.51 2.53 -12.43
N GLU A 29 8.06 2.44 -13.67
CA GLU A 29 8.86 2.82 -14.83
C GLU A 29 8.95 4.33 -15.02
N HIS A 30 8.07 5.09 -14.39
CA HIS A 30 8.13 6.54 -14.47
C HIS A 30 9.35 7.06 -13.69
N PRO A 31 10.15 7.97 -14.27
CA PRO A 31 11.40 8.41 -13.63
C PRO A 31 11.23 9.08 -12.26
N GLU A 32 10.05 9.61 -11.95
CA GLU A 32 9.79 10.25 -10.66
C GLU A 32 9.08 9.34 -9.67
N VAL A 33 8.91 8.05 -10.01
CA VAL A 33 8.17 7.10 -9.18
C VAL A 33 9.08 5.92 -8.84
N SER A 34 9.12 5.54 -7.56
CA SER A 34 9.84 4.35 -7.12
C SER A 34 8.85 3.38 -6.50
N GLY A 35 8.80 2.16 -7.03
CA GLY A 35 8.13 1.06 -6.37
C GLY A 35 9.11 0.30 -5.48
N LEU A 36 8.59 -0.62 -4.66
CA LEU A 36 9.44 -1.53 -3.89
C LEU A 36 10.04 -2.55 -4.85
N VAL A 37 11.35 -2.71 -4.80
CA VAL A 37 12.06 -3.64 -5.70
C VAL A 37 13.11 -4.43 -4.94
N ASN A 38 13.37 -5.63 -5.44
CA ASN A 38 14.40 -6.50 -4.88
C ASN A 38 14.21 -6.80 -3.39
N THR A 39 12.95 -6.93 -2.97
CA THR A 39 12.61 -7.11 -1.56
C THR A 39 12.83 -8.52 -1.07
N GLY A 40 12.87 -9.49 -1.97
CA GLY A 40 12.94 -10.90 -1.60
C GLY A 40 11.60 -11.50 -1.19
N VAL A 41 10.56 -10.69 -1.07
CA VAL A 41 9.22 -11.19 -0.76
C VAL A 41 8.38 -11.31 -2.03
N ARG A 42 7.29 -12.07 -1.92
CA ARG A 42 6.41 -12.37 -3.06
C ARG A 42 5.87 -11.09 -3.68
N GLU A 43 6.04 -10.96 -4.99
CA GLU A 43 5.52 -9.85 -5.80
C GLU A 43 5.97 -8.47 -5.32
N ASP A 44 7.00 -8.40 -4.50
CA ASP A 44 7.48 -7.16 -3.87
C ASP A 44 6.36 -6.41 -3.15
N GLU A 45 5.43 -7.14 -2.54
CA GLU A 45 4.33 -6.55 -1.80
C GLU A 45 4.75 -6.12 -0.40
N GLY A 46 4.53 -4.85 -0.09
CA GLY A 46 4.95 -4.29 1.19
C GLY A 46 4.29 -4.92 2.41
N GLN A 47 3.12 -5.57 2.23
CA GLN A 47 2.47 -6.27 3.34
C GLN A 47 3.36 -7.34 4.00
N HIS A 48 4.27 -7.92 3.24
CA HIS A 48 5.14 -8.97 3.74
C HIS A 48 6.37 -8.42 4.46
N LEU A 49 6.64 -7.14 4.37
CA LEU A 49 7.83 -6.50 4.94
C LEU A 49 7.55 -5.81 6.27
N GLN A 50 6.34 -5.32 6.47
CA GLN A 50 5.99 -4.47 7.60
C GLN A 50 5.52 -5.28 8.82
N PRO A 51 5.79 -4.80 10.04
CA PRO A 51 5.46 -5.56 11.26
C PRO A 51 4.17 -5.14 11.95
N VAL A 52 3.42 -4.19 11.38
CA VAL A 52 2.33 -3.53 12.09
C VAL A 52 1.00 -4.27 11.96
N TYR A 53 0.64 -4.69 10.75
CA TYR A 53 -0.64 -5.38 10.54
C TYR A 53 -0.43 -6.75 9.89
N PRO A 54 -1.37 -7.70 10.11
CA PRO A 54 -1.26 -9.03 9.53
C PRO A 54 -1.42 -9.00 8.01
N LYS A 55 -0.59 -9.79 7.32
CA LYS A 55 -0.69 -9.91 5.87
C LYS A 55 -1.91 -10.74 5.46
N ALA A 56 -2.34 -10.59 4.21
CA ALA A 56 -3.54 -11.24 3.68
C ALA A 56 -3.55 -12.77 3.89
N LYS A 57 -2.37 -13.39 3.85
CA LYS A 57 -2.26 -14.84 4.06
C LYS A 57 -2.87 -15.26 5.39
N LEU A 58 -2.77 -14.43 6.44
CA LEU A 58 -3.30 -14.72 7.76
C LEU A 58 -4.82 -14.55 7.83
N HIS A 59 -5.42 -13.99 6.79
CA HIS A 59 -6.87 -13.81 6.66
C HIS A 59 -7.45 -14.65 5.53
N GLY A 60 -6.83 -15.80 5.24
CA GLY A 60 -7.32 -16.72 4.22
C GLY A 60 -6.62 -16.62 2.87
N GLY A 61 -5.71 -15.66 2.71
CA GLY A 61 -4.89 -15.54 1.50
C GLY A 61 -5.60 -14.93 0.30
N SER A 62 -5.11 -15.26 -0.88
CA SER A 62 -5.60 -14.70 -2.14
C SER A 62 -7.10 -14.86 -2.31
N GLY A 63 -7.77 -13.75 -2.58
CA GLY A 63 -9.20 -13.75 -2.87
C GLY A 63 -10.09 -13.95 -1.65
N ARG A 64 -9.52 -14.22 -0.48
CA ARG A 64 -10.31 -14.48 0.72
C ARG A 64 -10.16 -13.41 1.80
N PHE A 65 -9.05 -12.67 1.80
CA PHE A 65 -8.81 -11.65 2.82
C PHE A 65 -9.95 -10.62 2.89
N ALA A 66 -10.59 -10.35 1.76
CA ALA A 66 -11.66 -9.35 1.70
C ALA A 66 -12.90 -9.76 2.50
N TYR A 67 -13.03 -11.04 2.84
CA TYR A 67 -14.16 -11.54 3.60
C TYR A 67 -13.87 -11.65 5.10
N ALA A 68 -12.65 -11.39 5.52
CA ALA A 68 -12.27 -11.46 6.93
C ALA A 68 -12.47 -10.11 7.60
N PRO A 69 -13.38 -9.97 8.57
CA PRO A 69 -13.60 -8.67 9.24
C PRO A 69 -12.34 -8.07 9.83
N ALA A 70 -11.45 -8.89 10.36
CA ALA A 70 -10.21 -8.41 10.99
C ALA A 70 -9.23 -7.81 9.96
N ALA A 71 -9.39 -8.09 8.68
CA ALA A 71 -8.56 -7.51 7.63
C ALA A 71 -9.01 -6.09 7.24
N HIS A 72 -10.22 -5.70 7.61
CA HIS A 72 -10.80 -4.39 7.27
C HIS A 72 -10.41 -3.34 8.31
N LEU A 73 -9.18 -2.85 8.21
CA LEU A 73 -8.71 -1.79 9.10
C LEU A 73 -9.27 -0.44 8.64
N THR A 74 -9.60 0.40 9.61
CA THR A 74 -10.18 1.71 9.35
C THR A 74 -9.39 2.80 10.08
N GLU A 75 -9.82 4.05 9.92
CA GLU A 75 -9.25 5.19 10.62
C GLU A 75 -9.39 5.11 12.14
N SER A 76 -10.24 4.20 12.62
CA SER A 76 -10.44 3.99 14.06
C SER A 76 -9.55 2.88 14.63
N SER A 77 -8.69 2.28 13.82
CA SER A 77 -7.83 1.19 14.27
C SER A 77 -6.89 1.65 15.38
N THR A 78 -6.72 0.79 16.39
CA THR A 78 -5.76 1.03 17.47
C THR A 78 -4.31 0.94 17.00
N LEU A 79 -4.09 0.43 15.78
CA LEU A 79 -2.74 0.36 15.20
C LEU A 79 -2.25 1.72 14.69
N ILE A 80 -3.12 2.70 14.55
CA ILE A 80 -2.73 4.01 14.06
C ILE A 80 -1.98 4.76 15.15
N SER A 81 -0.69 4.97 14.92
CA SER A 81 0.17 5.74 15.80
C SER A 81 1.39 6.23 15.03
N PRO A 82 2.03 7.32 15.47
CA PRO A 82 3.27 7.76 14.84
C PRO A 82 4.37 6.69 14.86
N ALA A 83 4.45 5.94 15.93
CA ALA A 83 5.45 4.87 16.05
C ALA A 83 5.22 3.77 15.02
N ASN A 84 3.96 3.35 14.83
CA ASN A 84 3.64 2.33 13.84
C ASN A 84 3.79 2.86 12.41
N ALA A 85 3.44 4.11 12.17
CA ALA A 85 3.64 4.73 10.86
C ALA A 85 5.13 4.72 10.49
N GLN A 86 5.99 5.08 11.44
CA GLN A 86 7.43 5.08 11.19
C GLN A 86 7.97 3.66 11.04
N ALA A 87 7.48 2.70 11.81
CA ALA A 87 7.92 1.30 11.71
C ALA A 87 7.63 0.72 10.33
N MET A 88 6.48 1.03 9.75
CA MET A 88 6.15 0.59 8.40
C MET A 88 7.08 1.22 7.38
N LEU A 89 7.31 2.53 7.48
CA LEU A 89 8.24 3.21 6.56
C LEU A 89 9.65 2.66 6.67
N ASP A 90 10.13 2.40 7.89
CA ASP A 90 11.46 1.85 8.09
C ASP A 90 11.60 0.47 7.43
N ALA A 91 10.52 -0.30 7.39
CA ALA A 91 10.52 -1.61 6.73
C ALA A 91 10.57 -1.48 5.21
N TRP A 92 10.02 -0.43 4.64
CA TRP A 92 9.92 -0.23 3.19
C TRP A 92 11.08 0.59 2.61
N LYS A 93 11.64 1.53 3.38
CA LYS A 93 12.68 2.45 2.88
C LYS A 93 13.86 1.78 2.20
N PRO A 94 14.40 0.65 2.68
CA PRO A 94 15.57 0.04 2.03
C PRO A 94 15.32 -0.38 0.59
N TYR A 95 14.05 -0.51 0.21
CA TYR A 95 13.66 -1.02 -1.10
C TYR A 95 13.10 0.06 -2.03
N TRP A 96 13.01 1.30 -1.56
CA TRP A 96 12.62 2.46 -2.37
C TRP A 96 13.83 3.29 -2.76
N ASP A 97 13.74 3.93 -3.92
CA ASP A 97 14.64 5.02 -4.26
C ASP A 97 14.09 6.30 -3.63
N LEU A 98 14.66 6.72 -2.52
CA LEU A 98 14.14 7.85 -1.74
C LEU A 98 14.33 9.20 -2.44
N GLU A 99 15.08 9.25 -3.54
CA GLU A 99 15.21 10.45 -4.37
C GLU A 99 13.99 10.66 -5.28
N ALA A 100 13.18 9.62 -5.47
CA ALA A 100 12.00 9.73 -6.32
C ALA A 100 10.95 10.65 -5.68
N SER A 101 10.17 11.33 -6.52
CA SER A 101 9.11 12.22 -6.04
C SER A 101 7.98 11.44 -5.38
N PHE A 102 7.70 10.23 -5.86
CA PHE A 102 6.62 9.38 -5.34
C PHE A 102 7.13 7.99 -5.01
N LEU A 103 6.65 7.46 -3.90
CA LEU A 103 7.04 6.15 -3.39
C LEU A 103 5.78 5.26 -3.35
N VAL A 104 5.81 4.17 -4.11
CA VAL A 104 4.63 3.30 -4.29
C VAL A 104 4.79 2.04 -3.45
N GLU A 105 3.76 1.73 -2.67
CA GLU A 105 3.61 0.45 -2.00
C GLU A 105 2.40 -0.26 -2.59
N LYS A 106 2.59 -1.46 -3.09
CA LYS A 106 1.54 -2.25 -3.71
C LYS A 106 1.32 -3.51 -2.90
N SER A 107 0.09 -3.69 -2.43
CA SER A 107 -0.36 -4.92 -1.78
C SER A 107 -1.86 -5.06 -2.04
N PRO A 108 -2.32 -6.21 -2.55
CA PRO A 108 -3.75 -6.36 -2.83
C PRO A 108 -4.66 -5.99 -1.66
N PRO A 109 -4.37 -6.36 -0.39
CA PRO A 109 -5.25 -6.01 0.72
C PRO A 109 -5.38 -4.51 0.99
N ASN A 110 -4.58 -3.66 0.37
CA ASN A 110 -4.75 -2.21 0.52
C ASN A 110 -6.15 -1.75 0.12
N ILE A 111 -6.82 -2.49 -0.76
CA ILE A 111 -8.16 -2.12 -1.22
C ILE A 111 -9.17 -2.00 -0.09
N ILE A 112 -8.98 -2.76 1.00
CA ILE A 112 -9.88 -2.73 2.15
C ILE A 112 -9.29 -1.97 3.33
N MET A 113 -8.17 -1.29 3.13
CA MET A 113 -7.47 -0.57 4.18
C MET A 113 -7.19 0.88 3.80
N GLY A 114 -7.84 1.40 2.77
CA GLY A 114 -7.57 2.76 2.30
C GLY A 114 -7.70 3.81 3.38
N ARG A 115 -8.76 3.73 4.19
CA ARG A 115 -9.00 4.71 5.26
C ARG A 115 -7.94 4.59 6.36
N PHE A 116 -7.54 3.37 6.70
CA PHE A 116 -6.46 3.12 7.65
C PHE A 116 -5.15 3.73 7.15
N LEU A 117 -4.79 3.45 5.90
CA LEU A 117 -3.54 3.94 5.33
C LEU A 117 -3.52 5.46 5.20
N GLN A 118 -4.63 6.07 4.80
CA GLN A 118 -4.70 7.53 4.67
C GLN A 118 -4.70 8.23 6.03
N GLU A 119 -5.24 7.60 7.07
CA GLU A 119 -5.14 8.15 8.42
C GLU A 119 -3.73 8.00 8.97
N MET A 120 -3.08 6.86 8.68
CA MET A 120 -1.69 6.64 9.07
C MET A 120 -0.75 7.63 8.37
N TYR A 121 -1.05 7.95 7.11
CA TYR A 121 -0.23 8.84 6.27
C TYR A 121 -1.11 9.89 5.61
N PRO A 122 -1.51 10.93 6.35
CA PRO A 122 -2.38 11.98 5.80
C PRO A 122 -1.74 12.65 4.58
N GLY A 123 -2.51 12.79 3.53
CA GLY A 123 -2.02 13.35 2.26
C GLY A 123 -1.56 12.31 1.25
N SER A 124 -1.43 11.04 1.65
CA SER A 124 -1.07 9.97 0.72
C SER A 124 -2.18 9.72 -0.29
N ALA A 125 -1.80 9.21 -1.47
CA ALA A 125 -2.75 8.83 -2.50
C ALA A 125 -3.06 7.34 -2.41
N PHE A 126 -4.24 6.96 -2.88
CA PHE A 126 -4.68 5.58 -2.89
C PHE A 126 -5.26 5.25 -4.27
N ILE A 127 -4.78 4.16 -4.87
CA ILE A 127 -5.25 3.67 -6.17
C ILE A 127 -5.82 2.29 -6.00
N SER A 128 -7.08 2.11 -6.42
CA SER A 128 -7.74 0.82 -6.39
C SER A 128 -7.77 0.22 -7.79
N CYS A 129 -7.26 -1.01 -7.93
CA CYS A 129 -7.32 -1.75 -9.18
C CYS A 129 -8.49 -2.71 -9.16
N ARG A 130 -9.26 -2.71 -10.23
CA ARG A 130 -10.36 -3.66 -10.46
C ARG A 130 -10.09 -4.40 -11.76
N ASN A 131 -10.88 -5.43 -12.04
CA ASN A 131 -10.81 -6.10 -13.33
C ASN A 131 -10.95 -5.09 -14.47
N ARG A 132 -11.63 -4.02 -14.22
CA ARG A 132 -11.76 -2.77 -14.96
C ARG A 132 -12.85 -1.95 -14.27
N PRO A 133 -12.79 -0.62 -14.28
CA PRO A 133 -11.68 0.24 -14.59
C PRO A 133 -10.81 0.45 -13.36
N MET A 134 -9.69 1.17 -13.54
CA MET A 134 -8.96 1.68 -12.40
C MET A 134 -9.68 2.89 -11.84
N MET A 135 -9.67 3.00 -10.51
CA MET A 135 -10.22 4.15 -9.82
C MET A 135 -9.19 4.68 -8.83
N MET A 136 -9.12 5.99 -8.69
CA MET A 136 -8.22 6.63 -7.74
C MET A 136 -9.04 7.34 -6.67
N PHE A 137 -8.67 7.10 -5.41
CA PHE A 137 -9.33 7.72 -4.27
C PHE A 137 -8.37 8.68 -3.59
N GLY A 138 -8.92 9.75 -3.00
CA GLY A 138 -8.11 10.81 -2.41
C GLY A 138 -7.56 11.77 -3.46
N GLY A 139 -7.77 11.47 -4.74
CA GLY A 139 -7.50 12.30 -5.87
C GLY A 139 -8.72 12.41 -6.73
N ASP A 140 -8.69 13.28 -7.72
CA ASP A 140 -9.83 13.52 -8.60
C ASP A 140 -9.71 12.66 -9.85
N PHE A 141 -10.18 11.43 -9.72
CA PHE A 141 -10.24 10.49 -10.84
C PHE A 141 -11.62 9.91 -10.96
N SER A 142 -12.19 10.12 -12.05
CA SER A 142 -13.51 9.56 -12.37
C SER A 142 -13.45 8.80 -13.67
#